data_fcb09cddc20388a96f6b8a38dca77e22
#
_entry.id   fcb09cddc20388a96f6b8a38dca77e22
#
_cell.length_a   1.000
_cell.length_b   1.000
_cell.length_c   1.000
_cell.angle_alpha   90.00
_cell.angle_beta   90.00
_cell.angle_gamma   90.00
#
_symmetry.space_group_name_H-M   'P 1'
#
loop_
_entity.id
_entity.type
_entity.pdbx_description
1 polymer ?
#
loop_
_entity_poly.entity_id
_entity_poly.type
_entity_poly.pdbx_seq_one_letter_code
_entity_poly.pdbx_strand_id
1 'polypeptide(L)'
;MWTVYPDGQVTAQGGAGFYGDTSASSLSKPIVGMAATPDGKGYWLVAADGGIFTFGDANFYGSATNQTNGAQAVGLTSSSQGYDVVTSSGQLISFSQAVVPQSTPLLSASGDPVASISPSAAFQTYCYSPGNTAACNSAALAGIDAARAEEGVGPMALPSNFASMSVQSQLLTVTNLERTDRGLPALGENSQLDALAEAGAQAGTDPTGPPGFSWGSNIAWGYATPLAADFAWMYDDGPGGTNIDCKAAGDPGCWGHRANILSPWSGQMGVASYTQGGVVKLTQLMVDGF
;
A
#
# COMPACT_ATOMS: atom_id res chain seq x y z
N MET A 1 -33.82 3.32 -13.52
CA MET A 1 -33.12 2.17 -14.16
C MET A 1 -32.02 2.71 -15.06
N TRP A 2 -30.83 2.09 -15.07
CA TRP A 2 -29.76 2.40 -16.00
C TRP A 2 -29.60 1.28 -17.03
N THR A 3 -29.14 1.67 -18.22
CA THR A 3 -28.73 0.75 -19.28
C THR A 3 -27.34 1.17 -19.73
N VAL A 4 -26.40 0.24 -19.78
CA VAL A 4 -25.04 0.46 -20.28
C VAL A 4 -24.86 -0.23 -21.64
N TYR A 5 -24.10 0.39 -22.52
CA TYR A 5 -23.75 -0.13 -23.85
C TYR A 5 -22.26 -0.51 -23.91
N PRO A 6 -21.86 -1.35 -24.86
CA PRO A 6 -20.46 -1.81 -24.98
C PRO A 6 -19.43 -0.69 -25.21
N ASP A 7 -19.82 0.43 -25.78
CA ASP A 7 -19.01 1.64 -25.94
C ASP A 7 -18.88 2.46 -24.65
N GLY A 8 -19.56 2.01 -23.60
CA GLY A 8 -19.58 2.61 -22.29
C GLY A 8 -20.60 3.75 -22.12
N GLN A 9 -21.44 4.01 -23.13
CA GLN A 9 -22.56 4.93 -22.97
C GLN A 9 -23.54 4.41 -21.90
N VAL A 10 -24.01 5.31 -21.03
CA VAL A 10 -25.02 5.02 -20.02
C VAL A 10 -26.27 5.84 -20.26
N THR A 11 -27.43 5.21 -20.26
CA THR A 11 -28.73 5.89 -20.29
C THR A 11 -29.47 5.69 -18.98
N ALA A 12 -30.02 6.79 -18.42
CA ALA A 12 -30.79 6.78 -17.19
C ALA A 12 -32.30 7.00 -17.51
N GLN A 13 -33.18 6.17 -16.92
CA GLN A 13 -34.63 6.21 -17.12
C GLN A 13 -35.38 6.10 -15.80
N GLY A 14 -36.63 6.56 -15.76
CA GLY A 14 -37.51 6.38 -14.60
C GLY A 14 -37.06 7.05 -13.33
N GLY A 15 -36.48 8.26 -13.43
CA GLY A 15 -36.02 9.03 -12.29
C GLY A 15 -34.63 8.63 -11.75
N ALA A 16 -33.92 7.71 -12.42
CA ALA A 16 -32.54 7.41 -12.09
C ALA A 16 -31.61 8.58 -12.46
N GLY A 17 -30.66 8.95 -11.58
CA GLY A 17 -29.68 10.00 -11.85
C GLY A 17 -28.67 9.54 -12.91
N PHE A 18 -28.25 10.45 -13.80
CA PHE A 18 -27.07 10.21 -14.65
C PHE A 18 -25.84 10.77 -13.96
N TYR A 19 -24.82 9.92 -13.76
CA TYR A 19 -23.59 10.27 -13.01
C TYR A 19 -22.35 10.30 -13.89
N GLY A 20 -22.48 10.06 -15.20
CA GLY A 20 -21.41 10.04 -16.18
C GLY A 20 -21.29 8.68 -16.88
N ASP A 21 -20.46 8.63 -17.91
CA ASP A 21 -20.17 7.41 -18.67
C ASP A 21 -18.76 7.46 -19.30
N THR A 22 -18.37 6.38 -20.00
CA THR A 22 -17.08 6.29 -20.68
C THR A 22 -17.16 6.48 -22.19
N SER A 23 -18.30 6.89 -22.74
CA SER A 23 -18.51 7.00 -24.21
C SER A 23 -17.54 7.98 -24.91
N ALA A 24 -17.02 8.97 -24.16
CA ALA A 24 -16.02 9.92 -24.66
C ALA A 24 -14.57 9.43 -24.49
N SER A 25 -14.35 8.24 -23.89
CA SER A 25 -13.03 7.69 -23.59
C SER A 25 -12.66 6.57 -24.57
N SER A 26 -11.38 6.45 -24.91
CA SER A 26 -10.88 5.30 -25.67
C SER A 26 -10.76 4.09 -24.74
N LEU A 27 -11.70 3.17 -24.82
CA LEU A 27 -11.66 1.92 -24.04
C LEU A 27 -10.74 0.90 -24.72
N SER A 28 -9.92 0.22 -23.93
CA SER A 28 -9.09 -0.91 -24.41
C SER A 28 -9.94 -2.14 -24.77
N LYS A 29 -11.04 -2.34 -24.05
CA LYS A 29 -12.02 -3.40 -24.23
C LYS A 29 -13.43 -2.87 -23.96
N PRO A 30 -14.47 -3.46 -24.58
CA PRO A 30 -15.84 -3.03 -24.38
C PRO A 30 -16.30 -3.21 -22.93
N ILE A 31 -17.25 -2.37 -22.50
CA ILE A 31 -17.96 -2.55 -21.24
C ILE A 31 -18.88 -3.77 -21.36
N VAL A 32 -18.84 -4.64 -20.33
CA VAL A 32 -19.56 -5.90 -20.27
C VAL A 32 -20.50 -6.01 -19.07
N GLY A 33 -20.46 -5.03 -18.16
CA GLY A 33 -21.32 -5.05 -16.98
C GLY A 33 -21.42 -3.72 -16.27
N MET A 34 -22.49 -3.57 -15.47
CA MET A 34 -22.79 -2.43 -14.63
C MET A 34 -23.44 -2.90 -13.33
N ALA A 35 -23.06 -2.28 -12.20
CA ALA A 35 -23.75 -2.45 -10.92
C ALA A 35 -23.95 -1.10 -10.24
N ALA A 36 -25.09 -0.89 -9.61
CA ALA A 36 -25.40 0.32 -8.86
C ALA A 36 -24.80 0.26 -7.44
N THR A 37 -24.48 1.42 -6.86
CA THR A 37 -24.23 1.53 -5.42
C THR A 37 -25.50 1.19 -4.63
N PRO A 38 -25.38 0.71 -3.36
CA PRO A 38 -26.54 0.31 -2.56
C PRO A 38 -27.58 1.41 -2.36
N ASP A 39 -27.18 2.67 -2.34
CA ASP A 39 -28.08 3.82 -2.19
C ASP A 39 -28.55 4.42 -3.52
N GLY A 40 -28.07 3.89 -4.64
CA GLY A 40 -28.47 4.30 -5.99
C GLY A 40 -27.96 5.68 -6.42
N LYS A 41 -26.90 6.21 -5.78
CA LYS A 41 -26.31 7.51 -6.13
C LYS A 41 -25.04 7.41 -6.98
N GLY A 42 -24.68 6.19 -7.39
CA GLY A 42 -23.57 5.90 -8.26
C GLY A 42 -23.66 4.52 -8.89
N TYR A 43 -22.66 4.19 -9.68
CA TYR A 43 -22.51 2.87 -10.31
C TYR A 43 -21.10 2.61 -10.75
N TRP A 44 -20.77 1.33 -10.83
CA TRP A 44 -19.56 0.79 -11.42
C TRP A 44 -19.82 0.24 -12.80
N LEU A 45 -18.88 0.43 -13.73
CA LEU A 45 -18.84 -0.29 -15.01
C LEU A 45 -17.61 -1.18 -15.03
N VAL A 46 -17.72 -2.37 -15.64
CA VAL A 46 -16.59 -3.26 -15.87
C VAL A 46 -16.38 -3.47 -17.37
N ALA A 47 -15.12 -3.31 -17.82
CA ALA A 47 -14.71 -3.68 -19.17
C ALA A 47 -14.28 -5.16 -19.24
N ALA A 48 -14.27 -5.74 -20.44
CA ALA A 48 -13.95 -7.16 -20.66
C ALA A 48 -12.50 -7.54 -20.25
N ASP A 49 -11.59 -6.56 -20.12
CA ASP A 49 -10.24 -6.75 -19.59
C ASP A 49 -10.17 -6.70 -18.05
N GLY A 50 -11.30 -6.49 -17.39
CA GLY A 50 -11.40 -6.36 -15.93
C GLY A 50 -11.20 -4.91 -15.43
N GLY A 51 -11.07 -3.94 -16.31
CA GLY A 51 -11.00 -2.51 -15.97
C GLY A 51 -12.31 -2.05 -15.31
N ILE A 52 -12.20 -1.27 -14.23
CA ILE A 52 -13.35 -0.73 -13.49
C ILE A 52 -13.40 0.80 -13.66
N PHE A 53 -14.60 1.31 -13.88
CA PHE A 53 -14.91 2.74 -13.95
C PHE A 53 -15.99 3.08 -12.93
N THR A 54 -15.83 4.19 -12.22
CA THR A 54 -16.71 4.59 -11.12
C THR A 54 -17.38 5.92 -11.43
N PHE A 55 -18.68 6.03 -11.12
CA PHE A 55 -19.47 7.22 -11.36
C PHE A 55 -20.39 7.53 -10.17
N GLY A 56 -20.61 8.82 -9.89
CA GLY A 56 -21.38 9.26 -8.73
C GLY A 56 -20.58 9.04 -7.45
N ASP A 57 -21.21 8.42 -6.46
CA ASP A 57 -20.60 8.07 -5.17
C ASP A 57 -19.96 6.67 -5.14
N ALA A 58 -19.84 6.01 -6.30
CA ALA A 58 -19.22 4.71 -6.40
C ALA A 58 -17.70 4.80 -6.15
N ASN A 59 -17.22 4.29 -5.02
CA ASN A 59 -15.82 4.24 -4.70
C ASN A 59 -15.08 3.17 -5.51
N PHE A 60 -13.83 3.44 -5.86
CA PHE A 60 -12.95 2.47 -6.51
C PHE A 60 -12.25 1.62 -5.46
N TYR A 61 -12.39 0.29 -5.55
CA TYR A 61 -11.79 -0.69 -4.64
C TYR A 61 -10.77 -1.59 -5.33
N GLY A 62 -10.47 -1.35 -6.61
CA GLY A 62 -9.51 -2.12 -7.38
C GLY A 62 -10.02 -2.54 -8.76
N SER A 63 -9.16 -3.19 -9.54
CA SER A 63 -9.43 -3.64 -10.91
C SER A 63 -8.98 -5.08 -11.11
N ALA A 64 -9.75 -5.84 -11.90
CA ALA A 64 -9.46 -7.23 -12.19
C ALA A 64 -8.48 -7.41 -13.37
N THR A 65 -7.93 -6.35 -13.96
CA THR A 65 -7.11 -6.37 -15.18
C THR A 65 -5.94 -7.37 -15.15
N ASN A 66 -5.33 -7.60 -13.98
CA ASN A 66 -4.21 -8.54 -13.81
C ASN A 66 -4.57 -9.79 -13.00
N GLN A 67 -5.85 -9.99 -12.68
CA GLN A 67 -6.32 -11.05 -11.78
C GLN A 67 -7.20 -12.10 -12.48
N THR A 68 -7.53 -11.88 -13.75
CA THR A 68 -8.44 -12.75 -14.50
C THR A 68 -7.77 -14.03 -15.02
N ASN A 69 -6.46 -14.21 -14.85
CA ASN A 69 -5.68 -15.36 -15.36
C ASN A 69 -5.91 -15.62 -16.86
N GLY A 70 -6.07 -14.55 -17.65
CA GLY A 70 -6.32 -14.62 -19.08
C GLY A 70 -7.78 -14.83 -19.49
N ALA A 71 -8.71 -15.02 -18.52
CA ALA A 71 -10.15 -15.01 -18.79
C ALA A 71 -10.66 -13.57 -18.99
N GLN A 72 -11.80 -13.40 -19.63
CA GLN A 72 -12.44 -12.08 -19.73
C GLN A 72 -13.40 -11.85 -18.57
N ALA A 73 -13.53 -10.62 -18.09
CA ALA A 73 -14.65 -10.23 -17.27
C ALA A 73 -15.93 -10.32 -18.11
N VAL A 74 -17.02 -10.82 -17.52
CA VAL A 74 -18.33 -10.96 -18.17
C VAL A 74 -19.44 -10.21 -17.44
N GLY A 75 -19.14 -9.64 -16.26
CA GLY A 75 -20.06 -8.84 -15.49
C GLY A 75 -19.50 -8.46 -14.13
N LEU A 76 -20.26 -7.63 -13.40
CA LEU A 76 -20.00 -7.36 -11.98
C LEU A 76 -21.31 -7.28 -11.22
N THR A 77 -21.23 -7.48 -9.91
CA THR A 77 -22.35 -7.30 -8.99
C THR A 77 -21.94 -6.43 -7.81
N SER A 78 -22.83 -5.60 -7.29
CA SER A 78 -22.58 -4.85 -6.08
C SER A 78 -22.68 -5.74 -4.83
N SER A 79 -21.85 -5.49 -3.85
CA SER A 79 -21.94 -6.00 -2.49
C SER A 79 -22.23 -4.85 -1.52
N SER A 80 -22.49 -5.18 -0.26
CA SER A 80 -22.70 -4.14 0.79
C SER A 80 -21.49 -3.24 1.02
N GLN A 81 -20.31 -3.63 0.52
CA GLN A 81 -19.03 -2.95 0.81
C GLN A 81 -18.17 -2.74 -0.43
N GLY A 82 -18.68 -3.04 -1.62
CA GLY A 82 -17.93 -2.92 -2.86
C GLY A 82 -18.59 -3.64 -4.02
N TYR A 83 -17.81 -4.39 -4.77
CA TYR A 83 -18.28 -5.13 -5.95
C TYR A 83 -17.48 -6.41 -6.19
N ASP A 84 -18.09 -7.35 -6.88
CA ASP A 84 -17.46 -8.59 -7.34
C ASP A 84 -17.47 -8.63 -8.87
N VAL A 85 -16.32 -8.92 -9.47
CA VAL A 85 -16.19 -9.13 -10.91
C VAL A 85 -16.27 -10.61 -11.22
N VAL A 86 -17.14 -10.97 -12.17
CA VAL A 86 -17.30 -12.34 -12.65
C VAL A 86 -16.54 -12.52 -13.95
N THR A 87 -15.74 -13.59 -14.05
CA THR A 87 -15.01 -13.92 -15.26
C THR A 87 -15.69 -15.01 -16.10
N SER A 88 -15.31 -15.12 -17.37
CA SER A 88 -15.80 -16.17 -18.29
C SER A 88 -15.40 -17.60 -17.85
N SER A 89 -14.43 -17.74 -16.96
CA SER A 89 -14.06 -19.01 -16.33
C SER A 89 -14.89 -19.35 -15.08
N GLY A 90 -15.81 -18.46 -14.69
CA GLY A 90 -16.63 -18.61 -13.47
C GLY A 90 -15.90 -18.16 -12.19
N GLN A 91 -14.73 -17.56 -12.28
CA GLN A 91 -14.03 -16.99 -11.13
C GLN A 91 -14.76 -15.72 -10.66
N LEU A 92 -14.93 -15.58 -9.34
CA LEU A 92 -15.39 -14.37 -8.69
C LEU A 92 -14.17 -13.65 -8.09
N ILE A 93 -13.98 -12.39 -8.44
CA ILE A 93 -12.90 -11.55 -7.93
C ILE A 93 -13.55 -10.41 -7.15
N SER A 94 -13.39 -10.43 -5.81
CA SER A 94 -14.08 -9.50 -4.91
C SER A 94 -13.20 -8.28 -4.65
N PHE A 95 -13.82 -7.11 -4.73
CA PHE A 95 -13.25 -5.81 -4.38
C PHE A 95 -14.19 -5.13 -3.38
N SER A 96 -13.72 -4.94 -2.17
CA SER A 96 -14.53 -4.34 -1.12
C SER A 96 -13.70 -3.40 -0.26
N GLN A 97 -14.38 -2.44 0.35
CA GLN A 97 -13.80 -1.74 1.49
C GLN A 97 -13.50 -2.78 2.57
N ALA A 98 -12.27 -2.81 3.06
CA ALA A 98 -11.93 -3.66 4.20
C ALA A 98 -12.88 -3.31 5.35
N VAL A 99 -13.62 -4.31 5.84
CA VAL A 99 -14.49 -4.11 7.02
C VAL A 99 -13.57 -4.00 8.21
N VAL A 100 -13.36 -2.77 8.66
CA VAL A 100 -12.78 -2.56 9.98
C VAL A 100 -13.90 -2.81 10.99
N PRO A 101 -13.78 -3.78 11.91
CA PRO A 101 -14.72 -3.92 13.01
C PRO A 101 -14.68 -2.62 13.83
N GLN A 102 -15.72 -1.81 13.74
CA GLN A 102 -15.84 -0.60 14.56
C GLN A 102 -16.10 -0.97 16.00
N SER A 103 -15.05 -1.09 16.83
CA SER A 103 -15.24 -1.17 18.27
C SER A 103 -14.02 -0.74 19.11
N THR A 104 -12.91 -0.28 18.50
CA THR A 104 -11.77 0.30 19.26
C THR A 104 -11.23 1.53 18.53
N PRO A 105 -10.70 2.53 19.24
CA PRO A 105 -9.98 3.61 18.58
C PRO A 105 -8.84 3.04 17.76
N LEU A 106 -8.80 3.34 16.45
CA LEU A 106 -7.78 2.83 15.53
C LEU A 106 -6.41 3.46 15.80
N LEU A 107 -6.40 4.66 16.42
CA LEU A 107 -5.20 5.38 16.79
C LEU A 107 -5.20 5.66 18.29
N SER A 108 -4.01 5.62 18.89
CA SER A 108 -3.76 6.06 20.26
C SER A 108 -3.84 7.58 20.38
N ALA A 109 -3.76 8.10 21.61
CA ALA A 109 -3.68 9.56 21.83
C ALA A 109 -2.43 10.20 21.21
N SER A 110 -1.39 9.42 20.89
CA SER A 110 -0.18 9.85 20.16
C SER A 110 -0.34 9.82 18.64
N GLY A 111 -1.46 9.27 18.11
CA GLY A 111 -1.68 9.09 16.67
C GLY A 111 -1.12 7.80 16.09
N ASP A 112 -0.52 6.94 16.91
CA ASP A 112 -0.06 5.62 16.46
C ASP A 112 -1.21 4.62 16.44
N PRO A 113 -1.17 3.55 15.60
CA PRO A 113 -2.13 2.48 15.66
C PRO A 113 -2.18 1.83 17.06
N VAL A 114 -3.36 1.41 17.51
CA VAL A 114 -3.52 0.77 18.84
C VAL A 114 -2.85 -0.60 18.90
N ALA A 115 -2.76 -1.28 17.77
CA ALA A 115 -2.08 -2.57 17.64
C ALA A 115 -1.46 -2.70 16.24
N SER A 116 -0.46 -3.56 16.12
CA SER A 116 0.13 -3.92 14.83
C SER A 116 -0.89 -4.56 13.89
N ILE A 117 -0.75 -4.25 12.60
CA ILE A 117 -1.51 -4.91 11.55
C ILE A 117 -0.79 -6.19 11.17
N SER A 118 -1.42 -7.33 11.40
CA SER A 118 -0.83 -8.61 11.10
C SER A 118 -0.63 -8.80 9.59
N PRO A 119 0.57 -9.25 9.15
CA PRO A 119 0.82 -9.57 7.75
C PRO A 119 -0.16 -10.60 7.20
N SER A 120 -0.67 -10.37 5.98
CA SER A 120 -1.55 -11.32 5.31
C SER A 120 -0.83 -12.66 5.03
N ALA A 121 -1.59 -13.73 4.79
CA ALA A 121 -1.02 -15.03 4.40
C ALA A 121 -0.17 -14.93 3.11
N ALA A 122 -0.56 -14.08 2.16
CA ALA A 122 0.21 -13.81 0.95
C ALA A 122 1.52 -13.10 1.28
N PHE A 123 1.50 -12.10 2.16
CA PHE A 123 2.72 -11.44 2.64
C PHE A 123 3.68 -12.45 3.29
N GLN A 124 3.19 -13.27 4.22
CA GLN A 124 3.99 -14.28 4.90
C GLN A 124 4.62 -15.29 3.91
N THR A 125 3.85 -15.68 2.88
CA THR A 125 4.34 -16.64 1.86
C THR A 125 5.43 -16.05 0.99
N TYR A 126 5.31 -14.79 0.57
CA TYR A 126 6.16 -14.22 -0.47
C TYR A 126 7.24 -13.28 0.05
N CYS A 127 7.04 -12.64 1.21
CA CYS A 127 7.94 -11.58 1.67
C CYS A 127 9.00 -12.05 2.66
N TYR A 128 8.85 -13.21 3.28
CA TYR A 128 9.87 -13.83 4.14
C TYR A 128 10.76 -14.85 3.40
N SER A 129 10.59 -15.02 2.10
CA SER A 129 11.39 -15.95 1.29
C SER A 129 11.99 -15.22 0.11
N PRO A 130 13.29 -15.34 -0.17
CA PRO A 130 13.88 -14.78 -1.37
C PRO A 130 13.32 -15.45 -2.63
N GLY A 131 13.00 -14.69 -3.66
CA GLY A 131 12.76 -15.22 -5.00
C GLY A 131 11.51 -14.77 -5.73
N ASN A 132 10.49 -14.23 -5.06
CA ASN A 132 9.30 -13.70 -5.75
C ASN A 132 9.02 -12.24 -5.36
N THR A 133 9.90 -11.35 -5.78
CA THR A 133 9.81 -9.91 -5.48
C THR A 133 8.51 -9.28 -5.98
N ALA A 134 7.99 -9.71 -7.14
CA ALA A 134 6.75 -9.15 -7.68
C ALA A 134 5.53 -9.54 -6.83
N ALA A 135 5.40 -10.80 -6.41
CA ALA A 135 4.32 -11.24 -5.53
C ALA A 135 4.45 -10.63 -4.12
N CYS A 136 5.67 -10.50 -3.60
CA CYS A 136 5.91 -9.81 -2.34
C CYS A 136 5.50 -8.33 -2.44
N ASN A 137 5.91 -7.61 -3.48
CA ASN A 137 5.53 -6.22 -3.67
C ASN A 137 4.01 -6.04 -3.74
N SER A 138 3.31 -6.93 -4.44
CA SER A 138 1.84 -6.89 -4.51
C SER A 138 1.19 -7.13 -3.15
N ALA A 139 1.69 -8.11 -2.39
CA ALA A 139 1.15 -8.44 -1.07
C ALA A 139 1.47 -7.35 -0.02
N ALA A 140 2.67 -6.78 -0.06
CA ALA A 140 3.09 -5.70 0.82
C ALA A 140 2.29 -4.41 0.53
N LEU A 141 2.18 -4.02 -0.73
CA LEU A 141 1.41 -2.84 -1.12
C LEU A 141 -0.07 -2.96 -0.71
N ALA A 142 -0.68 -4.14 -0.91
CA ALA A 142 -2.05 -4.37 -0.46
C ALA A 142 -2.20 -4.24 1.07
N GLY A 143 -1.21 -4.70 1.84
CA GLY A 143 -1.18 -4.52 3.29
C GLY A 143 -1.01 -3.06 3.71
N ILE A 144 -0.09 -2.34 3.05
CA ILE A 144 0.15 -0.91 3.25
C ILE A 144 -1.14 -0.11 2.95
N ASP A 145 -1.78 -0.36 1.81
CA ASP A 145 -2.98 0.37 1.40
C ASP A 145 -4.15 0.13 2.36
N ALA A 146 -4.33 -1.12 2.83
CA ALA A 146 -5.33 -1.43 3.85
C ALA A 146 -5.06 -0.68 5.16
N ALA A 147 -3.82 -0.66 5.63
CA ALA A 147 -3.41 0.05 6.84
C ALA A 147 -3.58 1.57 6.72
N ARG A 148 -3.18 2.13 5.58
CA ARG A 148 -3.34 3.56 5.27
C ARG A 148 -4.81 3.97 5.22
N ALA A 149 -5.68 3.11 4.71
CA ALA A 149 -7.13 3.36 4.70
C ALA A 149 -7.70 3.44 6.13
N GLU A 150 -7.22 2.61 7.06
CA GLU A 150 -7.59 2.68 8.48
C GLU A 150 -7.17 4.01 9.14
N GLU A 151 -6.07 4.58 8.68
CA GLU A 151 -5.57 5.89 9.15
C GLU A 151 -6.20 7.08 8.41
N GLY A 152 -7.07 6.84 7.41
CA GLY A 152 -7.64 7.88 6.56
C GLY A 152 -6.64 8.48 5.56
N VAL A 153 -5.54 7.78 5.30
CA VAL A 153 -4.54 8.11 4.28
C VAL A 153 -4.89 7.40 2.98
N GLY A 154 -4.76 8.05 1.85
CA GLY A 154 -5.00 7.44 0.55
C GLY A 154 -4.03 6.29 0.23
N PRO A 155 -4.34 5.45 -0.78
CA PRO A 155 -3.45 4.36 -1.19
C PRO A 155 -2.09 4.90 -1.64
N MET A 156 -1.04 4.10 -1.47
CA MET A 156 0.33 4.47 -1.85
C MET A 156 0.48 4.48 -3.38
N ALA A 157 0.67 5.66 -3.96
CA ALA A 157 0.80 5.83 -5.42
C ALA A 157 2.26 5.63 -5.86
N LEU A 158 2.66 4.38 -6.10
CA LEU A 158 4.00 4.06 -6.58
C LEU A 158 4.25 4.62 -7.99
N PRO A 159 5.47 5.13 -8.28
CA PRO A 159 5.85 5.51 -9.64
C PRO A 159 5.77 4.31 -10.59
N SER A 160 5.40 4.54 -11.86
CA SER A 160 5.25 3.46 -12.86
C SER A 160 6.54 2.66 -13.10
N ASN A 161 7.71 3.25 -12.85
CA ASN A 161 9.02 2.61 -12.98
C ASN A 161 9.53 2.00 -11.66
N PHE A 162 8.73 1.98 -10.58
CA PHE A 162 9.16 1.54 -9.24
C PHE A 162 9.88 0.18 -9.25
N ALA A 163 9.32 -0.81 -9.95
CA ALA A 163 9.89 -2.15 -10.00
C ALA A 163 11.28 -2.23 -10.68
N SER A 164 11.65 -1.22 -11.47
CA SER A 164 12.95 -1.13 -12.14
C SER A 164 13.96 -0.21 -11.43
N MET A 165 13.57 0.43 -10.34
CA MET A 165 14.46 1.24 -9.52
C MET A 165 15.46 0.36 -8.75
N SER A 166 16.60 0.94 -8.36
CA SER A 166 17.47 0.30 -7.37
C SER A 166 16.75 0.10 -6.03
N VAL A 167 17.19 -0.85 -5.22
CA VAL A 167 16.63 -1.09 -3.88
C VAL A 167 16.71 0.19 -3.02
N GLN A 168 17.80 0.94 -3.11
CA GLN A 168 17.98 2.22 -2.42
C GLN A 168 16.94 3.24 -2.86
N SER A 169 16.76 3.42 -4.18
CA SER A 169 15.75 4.35 -4.69
C SER A 169 14.32 3.91 -4.34
N GLN A 170 14.06 2.62 -4.26
CA GLN A 170 12.76 2.11 -3.80
C GLN A 170 12.53 2.44 -2.32
N LEU A 171 13.52 2.23 -1.43
CA LEU A 171 13.44 2.57 -0.01
C LEU A 171 13.19 4.07 0.20
N LEU A 172 13.95 4.92 -0.47
CA LEU A 172 13.77 6.36 -0.43
C LEU A 172 12.36 6.77 -0.90
N THR A 173 11.89 6.14 -1.97
CA THR A 173 10.56 6.42 -2.55
C THR A 173 9.45 6.07 -1.58
N VAL A 174 9.43 4.85 -1.02
CA VAL A 174 8.33 4.42 -0.14
C VAL A 174 8.32 5.23 1.16
N THR A 175 9.47 5.47 1.76
CA THR A 175 9.60 6.32 2.95
C THR A 175 9.07 7.74 2.68
N ASN A 176 9.41 8.33 1.54
CA ASN A 176 8.93 9.66 1.19
C ASN A 176 7.43 9.68 0.86
N LEU A 177 6.85 8.62 0.30
CA LEU A 177 5.41 8.51 0.12
C LEU A 177 4.67 8.40 1.47
N GLU A 178 5.22 7.67 2.45
CA GLU A 178 4.65 7.64 3.79
C GLU A 178 4.65 9.03 4.45
N ARG A 179 5.70 9.79 4.23
CA ARG A 179 5.86 11.14 4.78
C ARG A 179 4.97 12.16 4.07
N THR A 180 5.11 12.29 2.76
CA THR A 180 4.44 13.35 1.97
C THR A 180 2.93 13.21 1.96
N ASP A 181 2.41 11.98 1.94
CA ASP A 181 0.97 11.74 1.97
C ASP A 181 0.35 12.05 3.36
N ARG A 182 1.21 12.25 4.38
CA ARG A 182 0.82 12.75 5.72
C ARG A 182 1.23 14.22 5.95
N GLY A 183 1.63 14.93 4.88
CA GLY A 183 1.98 16.35 4.93
C GLY A 183 3.36 16.65 5.51
N LEU A 184 4.22 15.64 5.67
CA LEU A 184 5.61 15.82 6.11
C LEU A 184 6.52 16.12 4.91
N PRO A 185 7.62 16.86 5.09
CA PRO A 185 8.57 17.10 4.01
C PRO A 185 9.25 15.81 3.57
N ALA A 186 9.48 15.66 2.27
CA ALA A 186 10.33 14.60 1.74
C ALA A 186 11.78 14.78 2.22
N LEU A 187 12.48 13.66 2.45
CA LEU A 187 13.91 13.64 2.75
C LEU A 187 14.70 13.49 1.44
N GLY A 188 15.81 14.21 1.32
CA GLY A 188 16.77 14.05 0.23
C GLY A 188 17.65 12.82 0.43
N GLU A 189 18.17 12.23 -0.65
CA GLU A 189 19.18 11.17 -0.58
C GLU A 189 20.59 11.76 -0.36
N ASN A 190 21.39 11.08 0.47
CA ASN A 190 22.76 11.51 0.74
C ASN A 190 23.73 10.33 0.82
N SER A 191 24.74 10.31 -0.06
CA SER A 191 25.70 9.21 -0.17
C SER A 191 26.59 9.01 1.06
N GLN A 192 26.81 10.03 1.88
CA GLN A 192 27.54 9.86 3.14
C GLN A 192 26.67 9.11 4.16
N LEU A 193 25.38 9.40 4.18
CA LEU A 193 24.41 8.68 5.01
C LEU A 193 24.17 7.26 4.50
N ASP A 194 24.22 7.03 3.17
CA ASP A 194 24.15 5.68 2.60
C ASP A 194 25.31 4.79 3.11
N ALA A 195 26.50 5.35 3.20
CA ALA A 195 27.65 4.62 3.75
C ALA A 195 27.47 4.24 5.23
N LEU A 196 26.83 5.11 6.04
CA LEU A 196 26.48 4.80 7.43
C LEU A 196 25.36 3.76 7.51
N ALA A 197 24.37 3.86 6.65
CA ALA A 197 23.29 2.89 6.54
C ALA A 197 23.85 1.50 6.14
N GLU A 198 24.77 1.45 5.18
CA GLU A 198 25.43 0.22 4.76
C GLU A 198 26.25 -0.42 5.89
N ALA A 199 26.99 0.38 6.65
CA ALA A 199 27.74 -0.10 7.81
C ALA A 199 26.82 -0.77 8.85
N GLY A 200 25.64 -0.18 9.12
CA GLY A 200 24.62 -0.80 9.97
C GLY A 200 24.10 -2.12 9.39
N ALA A 201 23.77 -2.14 8.10
CA ALA A 201 23.30 -3.36 7.42
C ALA A 201 24.34 -4.49 7.46
N GLN A 202 25.62 -4.18 7.25
CA GLN A 202 26.72 -5.13 7.36
C GLN A 202 26.89 -5.67 8.78
N ALA A 203 26.85 -4.78 9.78
CA ALA A 203 26.92 -5.14 11.19
C ALA A 203 25.66 -5.90 11.66
N GLY A 204 24.52 -5.73 10.99
CA GLY A 204 23.23 -6.27 11.40
C GLY A 204 22.67 -5.53 12.62
N THR A 205 22.85 -4.22 12.66
CA THR A 205 22.32 -3.32 13.70
C THR A 205 21.73 -2.08 13.05
N ASP A 206 20.91 -1.34 13.79
CA ASP A 206 20.48 -0.03 13.35
C ASP A 206 21.68 0.86 13.01
N PRO A 207 21.64 1.60 11.89
CA PRO A 207 22.65 2.56 11.56
C PRO A 207 22.82 3.62 12.64
N THR A 208 24.07 4.04 12.88
CA THR A 208 24.38 5.14 13.80
C THR A 208 24.55 6.44 13.00
N GLY A 209 23.82 7.46 13.37
CA GLY A 209 23.88 8.76 12.71
C GLY A 209 25.12 9.57 13.05
N PRO A 210 25.40 10.65 12.29
CA PRO A 210 26.55 11.52 12.48
C PRO A 210 26.44 12.29 13.81
N PRO A 211 27.56 12.52 14.49
CA PRO A 211 27.55 13.26 15.74
C PRO A 211 27.09 14.71 15.54
N GLY A 212 26.36 15.24 16.50
CA GLY A 212 25.89 16.63 16.49
C GLY A 212 24.57 16.86 15.73
N PHE A 213 23.98 15.83 15.16
CA PHE A 213 22.66 15.89 14.50
C PHE A 213 21.63 15.05 15.26
N SER A 214 20.36 15.41 15.12
CA SER A 214 19.25 14.53 15.48
C SER A 214 19.04 13.52 14.36
N TRP A 215 18.86 12.26 14.72
CA TRP A 215 18.68 11.19 13.72
C TRP A 215 17.81 10.05 14.27
N GLY A 216 17.26 9.29 13.35
CA GLY A 216 16.58 8.04 13.60
C GLY A 216 16.96 7.02 12.53
N SER A 217 16.99 5.76 12.90
CA SER A 217 17.37 4.70 11.97
C SER A 217 16.51 3.48 12.14
N ASN A 218 16.39 2.70 11.07
CA ASN A 218 15.61 1.48 11.02
C ASN A 218 16.41 0.39 10.32
N ILE A 219 16.27 -0.85 10.81
CA ILE A 219 16.77 -2.04 10.13
C ILE A 219 15.67 -3.09 10.03
N ALA A 220 15.61 -3.79 8.89
CA ALA A 220 14.75 -4.94 8.68
C ALA A 220 15.55 -6.13 8.17
N TRP A 221 15.30 -7.31 8.73
CA TRP A 221 15.97 -8.56 8.35
C TRP A 221 15.01 -9.54 7.70
N GLY A 222 15.44 -10.16 6.60
CA GLY A 222 14.73 -11.26 5.96
C GLY A 222 13.52 -10.84 5.12
N TYR A 223 13.27 -9.54 4.98
CA TYR A 223 12.23 -9.05 4.09
C TYR A 223 12.76 -8.98 2.65
N ALA A 224 11.99 -9.51 1.72
CA ALA A 224 12.43 -9.66 0.33
C ALA A 224 12.49 -8.35 -0.46
N THR A 225 11.75 -7.31 -0.02
CA THR A 225 11.59 -6.05 -0.77
C THR A 225 11.48 -4.83 0.14
N PRO A 226 11.80 -3.62 -0.40
CA PRO A 226 11.57 -2.35 0.29
C PRO A 226 10.13 -2.14 0.79
N LEU A 227 9.12 -2.49 0.01
CA LEU A 227 7.71 -2.41 0.45
C LEU A 227 7.42 -3.32 1.65
N ALA A 228 8.02 -4.50 1.69
CA ALA A 228 7.83 -5.40 2.83
C ALA A 228 8.52 -4.87 4.11
N ALA A 229 9.68 -4.24 3.98
CA ALA A 229 10.35 -3.59 5.10
C ALA A 229 9.55 -2.36 5.59
N ASP A 230 9.03 -1.56 4.67
CA ASP A 230 8.19 -0.42 4.98
C ASP A 230 6.90 -0.84 5.71
N PHE A 231 6.22 -1.88 5.24
CA PHE A 231 5.07 -2.45 5.96
C PHE A 231 5.44 -2.83 7.40
N ALA A 232 6.57 -3.50 7.59
CA ALA A 232 7.02 -3.91 8.91
C ALA A 232 7.29 -2.70 9.82
N TRP A 233 7.99 -1.68 9.32
CA TRP A 233 8.33 -0.49 10.09
C TRP A 233 7.14 0.43 10.37
N MET A 234 6.20 0.52 9.44
CA MET A 234 5.08 1.45 9.55
C MET A 234 3.86 0.85 10.24
N TYR A 235 3.60 -0.45 10.06
CA TYR A 235 2.31 -1.05 10.41
C TYR A 235 2.41 -2.31 11.29
N ASP A 236 3.56 -2.98 11.33
CA ASP A 236 3.79 -4.18 12.14
C ASP A 236 4.81 -3.93 13.28
N ASP A 237 5.03 -2.66 13.61
CA ASP A 237 6.05 -2.19 14.57
C ASP A 237 5.57 -2.08 16.02
N GLY A 238 4.28 -2.27 16.24
CA GLY A 238 3.61 -2.11 17.52
C GLY A 238 3.32 -3.40 18.27
N PRO A 239 2.45 -3.33 19.29
CA PRO A 239 2.07 -4.49 20.09
C PRO A 239 1.43 -5.59 19.25
N GLY A 240 1.92 -6.82 19.42
CA GLY A 240 1.46 -7.99 18.67
C GLY A 240 2.09 -8.18 17.30
N GLY A 241 2.98 -7.25 16.88
CA GLY A 241 3.72 -7.33 15.62
C GLY A 241 5.01 -8.13 15.71
N THR A 242 5.81 -8.01 14.64
CA THR A 242 7.10 -8.71 14.52
C THR A 242 8.28 -7.93 15.09
N ASN A 243 8.07 -6.69 15.55
CA ASN A 243 9.12 -5.90 16.21
C ASN A 243 9.57 -6.55 17.50
N ILE A 244 10.84 -6.97 17.55
CA ILE A 244 11.43 -7.67 18.71
C ILE A 244 11.57 -6.79 19.95
N ASP A 245 11.56 -5.47 19.79
CA ASP A 245 11.69 -4.49 20.86
C ASP A 245 10.32 -4.03 21.42
N CYS A 246 9.22 -4.53 20.82
CA CYS A 246 7.85 -4.28 21.25
C CYS A 246 7.18 -5.57 21.73
N LYS A 247 7.37 -5.94 22.99
CA LYS A 247 6.82 -7.18 23.59
C LYS A 247 5.46 -6.98 24.24
N ALA A 248 5.18 -5.76 24.69
CA ALA A 248 3.92 -5.39 25.33
C ALA A 248 3.55 -3.95 25.01
N ALA A 249 2.26 -3.63 25.07
CA ALA A 249 1.80 -2.26 24.86
C ALA A 249 2.46 -1.30 25.87
N GLY A 250 3.07 -0.23 25.35
CA GLY A 250 3.79 0.76 26.15
C GLY A 250 5.28 0.51 26.30
N ASP A 251 5.84 -0.55 25.70
CA ASP A 251 7.29 -0.71 25.64
C ASP A 251 7.91 0.44 24.82
N PRO A 252 9.07 0.95 25.23
CA PRO A 252 9.73 2.07 24.53
C PRO A 252 10.09 1.79 23.07
N GLY A 253 10.25 0.51 22.71
CA GLY A 253 10.55 0.07 21.33
C GLY A 253 9.31 0.00 20.42
N CYS A 254 8.08 0.06 20.98
CA CYS A 254 6.88 0.03 20.16
C CYS A 254 6.77 1.30 19.30
N TRP A 255 6.49 1.10 18.01
CA TRP A 255 6.37 2.18 17.03
C TRP A 255 7.63 3.02 16.83
N GLY A 256 8.80 2.53 17.27
CA GLY A 256 10.06 3.25 17.15
C GLY A 256 10.48 3.46 15.70
N HIS A 257 10.34 2.43 14.86
CA HIS A 257 10.66 2.53 13.43
C HIS A 257 9.70 3.48 12.71
N ARG A 258 8.39 3.38 13.03
CA ARG A 258 7.37 4.29 12.51
C ARG A 258 7.63 5.74 12.93
N ALA A 259 7.96 5.98 14.20
CA ALA A 259 8.27 7.31 14.71
C ALA A 259 9.46 7.95 14.00
N ASN A 260 10.49 7.15 13.65
CA ASN A 260 11.60 7.62 12.85
C ASN A 260 11.16 8.06 11.45
N ILE A 261 10.34 7.24 10.75
CA ILE A 261 9.81 7.57 9.42
C ILE A 261 8.95 8.82 9.45
N LEU A 262 8.07 8.95 10.44
CA LEU A 262 7.11 10.05 10.57
C LEU A 262 7.63 11.23 11.40
N SER A 263 8.93 11.27 11.73
CA SER A 263 9.53 12.42 12.40
C SER A 263 9.31 13.71 11.60
N PRO A 264 9.11 14.86 12.26
CA PRO A 264 8.86 16.14 11.58
C PRO A 264 10.12 16.74 10.93
N TRP A 265 11.20 15.99 10.84
CA TRP A 265 12.50 16.44 10.33
C TRP A 265 12.43 16.87 8.87
N SER A 266 13.28 17.83 8.54
CA SER A 266 13.55 18.27 7.17
C SER A 266 15.03 18.15 6.92
N GLY A 267 15.45 17.09 6.26
CA GLY A 267 16.88 16.80 6.07
C GLY A 267 17.09 15.75 5.02
N GLN A 268 18.02 14.87 5.27
CA GLN A 268 18.45 13.86 4.31
C GLN A 268 18.37 12.45 4.89
N MET A 269 18.33 11.47 4.01
CA MET A 269 18.27 10.07 4.35
C MET A 269 19.37 9.29 3.61
N GLY A 270 20.01 8.38 4.33
CA GLY A 270 20.80 7.31 3.76
C GLY A 270 20.03 6.00 3.78
N VAL A 271 20.21 5.21 2.75
CA VAL A 271 19.54 3.90 2.57
C VAL A 271 20.52 2.87 2.09
N ALA A 272 20.40 1.63 2.58
CA ALA A 272 21.26 0.55 2.12
C ALA A 272 20.54 -0.80 2.12
N SER A 273 21.09 -1.70 1.33
CA SER A 273 20.72 -3.11 1.27
C SER A 273 21.98 -3.96 1.33
N TYR A 274 22.02 -4.93 2.21
CA TYR A 274 23.12 -5.88 2.34
C TYR A 274 22.58 -7.30 2.46
N THR A 275 23.19 -8.24 1.73
CA THR A 275 22.80 -9.65 1.79
C THR A 275 23.92 -10.49 2.37
N GLN A 276 23.62 -11.25 3.41
CA GLN A 276 24.57 -12.16 4.05
C GLN A 276 23.91 -13.48 4.37
N GLY A 277 24.50 -14.60 3.93
CA GLY A 277 23.96 -15.93 4.19
C GLY A 277 22.56 -16.15 3.62
N GLY A 278 22.17 -15.45 2.54
CA GLY A 278 20.83 -15.50 1.96
C GLY A 278 19.79 -14.61 2.67
N VAL A 279 20.18 -13.92 3.73
CA VAL A 279 19.32 -12.97 4.45
C VAL A 279 19.56 -11.57 3.93
N VAL A 280 18.51 -10.93 3.45
CA VAL A 280 18.54 -9.51 3.07
C VAL A 280 18.36 -8.65 4.32
N LYS A 281 19.20 -7.62 4.44
CA LYS A 281 19.09 -6.58 5.46
C LYS A 281 18.86 -5.25 4.75
N LEU A 282 17.79 -4.57 5.10
CA LEU A 282 17.43 -3.26 4.57
C LEU A 282 17.56 -2.24 5.70
N THR A 283 18.21 -1.13 5.44
CA THR A 283 18.44 -0.08 6.46
C THR A 283 18.11 1.28 5.90
N GLN A 284 17.68 2.16 6.78
CA GLN A 284 17.55 3.60 6.54
C GLN A 284 18.06 4.39 7.73
N LEU A 285 18.62 5.55 7.46
CA LEU A 285 19.13 6.51 8.42
C LEU A 285 18.64 7.91 8.03
N MET A 286 17.76 8.48 8.82
CA MET A 286 17.18 9.80 8.61
C MET A 286 17.88 10.79 9.52
N VAL A 287 18.31 11.93 8.99
CA VAL A 287 19.08 12.95 9.74
C VAL A 287 18.46 14.32 9.51
N ASP A 288 18.12 15.00 10.60
CA ASP A 288 17.53 16.32 10.57
C ASP A 288 18.59 17.39 10.28
N GLY A 289 18.29 18.29 9.32
CA GLY A 289 19.15 19.43 8.98
C GLY A 289 20.52 19.06 8.37
N PHE A 290 20.68 17.84 7.86
CA PHE A 290 21.92 17.36 7.24
C PHE A 290 22.08 17.80 5.80
#